data_fb45fb3186751e749492b20ef763fa6c
#
_entry.id   fb45fb3186751e749492b20ef763fa6c
#
_cell.length_a   1.000
_cell.length_b   1.000
_cell.length_c   1.000
_cell.angle_alpha   90.00
_cell.angle_beta   90.00
_cell.angle_gamma   90.00
#
_symmetry.space_group_name_H-M   'P 1'
#
loop_
_entity.id
_entity.type
_entity.pdbx_description
1 polymer ?
#
loop_
_entity_poly.entity_id
_entity_poly.type
_entity_poly.pdbx_seq_one_letter_code
_entity_poly.pdbx_strand_id
1 'polypeptide(L)'
;ALHNFSDVISLIISFVANRYATKAASEEKTFGYKRAEIIAAFINAASLIILASFLIYESILRFITPEPIQADWVIALAILGIAVNGLSVLLLHSSAAQNMNLKSAYLHLMSDMSASVAVLLGGIAMYYYEWFWVDSVLTLGIALYLLVMGYQLLKDSFHVLMLFTPDSIDLKKLRLAIKIDPRIQNIHHLHVWRVNEYENHLEAHIDFNENISIADFDEILEKIEAILLNDFGVNHVNIQPEYKKDDNKNIIVQD
;
A
#
# COMPACT_ATOMS: atom_id res chain seq x y z
N ALA A 1 -14.32 2.98 -20.43
CA ALA A 1 -14.03 4.43 -20.51
C ALA A 1 -13.90 5.07 -19.12
N LEU A 2 -14.86 4.91 -18.21
CA LEU A 2 -14.82 5.50 -16.85
C LEU A 2 -13.65 4.97 -16.02
N HIS A 3 -13.30 3.70 -16.10
CA HIS A 3 -12.14 3.12 -15.42
C HIS A 3 -10.83 3.79 -15.86
N ASN A 4 -10.55 3.83 -17.16
CA ASN A 4 -9.32 4.46 -17.68
C ASN A 4 -9.22 5.96 -17.31
N PHE A 5 -10.36 6.67 -17.25
CA PHE A 5 -10.38 8.07 -16.80
C PHE A 5 -10.04 8.19 -15.31
N SER A 6 -10.59 7.29 -14.48
CA SER A 6 -10.25 7.21 -13.06
C SER A 6 -8.77 6.90 -12.85
N ASP A 7 -8.18 6.02 -13.66
CA ASP A 7 -6.75 5.68 -13.58
C ASP A 7 -5.86 6.88 -13.91
N VAL A 8 -6.21 7.67 -14.93
CA VAL A 8 -5.47 8.90 -15.25
C VAL A 8 -5.53 9.91 -14.11
N ILE A 9 -6.70 10.10 -13.49
CA ILE A 9 -6.84 10.99 -12.31
C ILE A 9 -6.00 10.46 -11.15
N SER A 10 -6.05 9.17 -10.87
CA SER A 10 -5.27 8.52 -9.81
C SER A 10 -3.77 8.68 -10.02
N LEU A 11 -3.30 8.57 -11.27
CA LEU A 11 -1.90 8.81 -11.62
C LEU A 11 -1.49 10.26 -11.40
N ILE A 12 -2.35 11.23 -11.76
CA ILE A 12 -2.08 12.66 -11.53
C ILE A 12 -2.00 12.93 -10.03
N ILE A 13 -2.94 12.43 -9.23
CA ILE A 13 -2.95 12.60 -7.77
C ILE A 13 -1.67 12.00 -7.17
N SER A 14 -1.30 10.79 -7.57
CA SER A 14 -0.10 10.11 -7.11
C SER A 14 1.18 10.85 -7.51
N PHE A 15 1.27 11.36 -8.73
CA PHE A 15 2.40 12.16 -9.20
C PHE A 15 2.56 13.46 -8.40
N VAL A 16 1.46 14.17 -8.18
CA VAL A 16 1.47 15.41 -7.37
C VAL A 16 1.88 15.11 -5.94
N ALA A 17 1.32 14.07 -5.33
CA ALA A 17 1.64 13.65 -3.98
C ALA A 17 3.12 13.27 -3.82
N ASN A 18 3.67 12.49 -4.74
CA ASN A 18 5.09 12.11 -4.77
C ASN A 18 5.98 13.36 -4.85
N ARG A 19 5.65 14.31 -5.73
CA ARG A 19 6.38 15.57 -5.83
C ARG A 19 6.32 16.40 -4.54
N TYR A 20 5.23 16.32 -3.79
CA TYR A 20 5.14 16.96 -2.48
C TYR A 20 5.94 16.20 -1.42
N ALA A 21 5.88 14.87 -1.41
CA ALA A 21 6.60 14.03 -0.46
C ALA A 21 8.12 14.21 -0.49
N THR A 22 8.68 14.58 -1.67
CA THR A 22 10.11 14.86 -1.84
C THR A 22 10.55 16.27 -1.40
N LYS A 23 9.62 17.15 -1.00
CA LYS A 23 9.98 18.49 -0.49
C LYS A 23 10.65 18.39 0.87
N ALA A 24 11.69 19.22 1.05
CA ALA A 24 12.40 19.32 2.31
C ALA A 24 11.47 19.71 3.47
N ALA A 25 11.79 19.21 4.67
CA ALA A 25 11.16 19.62 5.90
C ALA A 25 11.41 21.11 6.18
N SER A 26 10.54 21.73 6.96
CA SER A 26 10.65 23.11 7.43
C SER A 26 10.36 23.18 8.93
N GLU A 27 10.61 24.34 9.56
CA GLU A 27 10.31 24.54 10.98
C GLU A 27 8.83 24.30 11.32
N GLU A 28 7.91 24.65 10.41
CA GLU A 28 6.47 24.39 10.58
C GLU A 28 6.06 22.94 10.27
N LYS A 29 6.88 22.21 9.50
CA LYS A 29 6.61 20.85 9.00
C LYS A 29 7.86 20.01 9.14
N THR A 30 8.14 19.61 10.36
CA THR A 30 9.39 18.90 10.71
C THR A 30 9.53 17.54 10.01
N PHE A 31 8.43 16.86 9.71
CA PHE A 31 8.38 15.65 8.88
C PHE A 31 8.18 15.96 7.38
N GLY A 32 8.09 17.22 6.99
CA GLY A 32 7.75 17.61 5.62
C GLY A 32 6.37 17.12 5.20
N TYR A 33 6.27 16.61 3.97
CA TYR A 33 5.04 16.06 3.41
C TYR A 33 5.10 14.54 3.19
N LYS A 34 5.89 13.82 3.99
CA LYS A 34 6.14 12.38 3.82
C LYS A 34 4.86 11.53 3.72
N ARG A 35 3.76 11.97 4.37
CA ARG A 35 2.46 11.28 4.31
C ARG A 35 1.60 11.66 3.11
N ALA A 36 2.03 12.57 2.23
CA ALA A 36 1.24 12.98 1.06
C ALA A 36 0.93 11.79 0.15
N GLU A 37 1.88 10.87 -0.05
CA GLU A 37 1.68 9.65 -0.86
C GLU A 37 0.64 8.72 -0.25
N ILE A 38 0.64 8.56 1.08
CA ILE A 38 -0.33 7.72 1.79
C ILE A 38 -1.74 8.29 1.71
N ILE A 39 -1.86 9.63 1.83
CA ILE A 39 -3.14 10.33 1.64
C ILE A 39 -3.65 10.16 0.21
N ALA A 40 -2.77 10.28 -0.78
CA ALA A 40 -3.12 10.06 -2.18
C ALA A 40 -3.58 8.61 -2.43
N ALA A 41 -2.87 7.62 -1.88
CA ALA A 41 -3.25 6.22 -1.95
C ALA A 41 -4.63 5.97 -1.31
N PHE A 42 -4.90 6.57 -0.15
CA PHE A 42 -6.20 6.50 0.53
C PHE A 42 -7.33 7.08 -0.33
N ILE A 43 -7.14 8.28 -0.91
CA ILE A 43 -8.12 8.93 -1.78
C ILE A 43 -8.37 8.10 -3.04
N ASN A 44 -7.31 7.59 -3.68
CA ASN A 44 -7.41 6.75 -4.86
C ASN A 44 -8.17 5.45 -4.55
N ALA A 45 -7.87 4.80 -3.43
CA ALA A 45 -8.55 3.58 -2.99
C ALA A 45 -10.05 3.83 -2.73
N ALA A 46 -10.39 4.93 -2.03
CA ALA A 46 -11.78 5.31 -1.79
C ALA A 46 -12.53 5.57 -3.11
N SER A 47 -11.91 6.30 -4.04
CA SER A 47 -12.46 6.56 -5.37
C SER A 47 -12.69 5.27 -6.17
N LEU A 48 -11.75 4.32 -6.08
CA LEU A 48 -11.85 3.02 -6.74
C LEU A 48 -13.02 2.18 -6.18
N ILE A 49 -13.21 2.18 -4.86
CA ILE A 49 -14.34 1.48 -4.21
C ILE A 49 -15.68 2.08 -4.64
N ILE A 50 -15.78 3.41 -4.70
CA ILE A 50 -17.00 4.10 -5.17
C ILE A 50 -17.29 3.72 -6.62
N LEU A 51 -16.28 3.77 -7.50
CA LEU A 51 -16.43 3.38 -8.91
C LEU A 51 -16.84 1.91 -9.05
N ALA A 52 -16.17 1.00 -8.32
CA ALA A 52 -16.49 -0.42 -8.35
C ALA A 52 -17.92 -0.69 -7.88
N SER A 53 -18.37 -0.02 -6.81
CA SER A 53 -19.75 -0.13 -6.31
C SER A 53 -20.78 0.36 -7.34
N PHE A 54 -20.49 1.45 -8.04
CA PHE A 54 -21.32 1.95 -9.13
C PHE A 54 -21.39 0.95 -10.29
N LEU A 55 -20.26 0.37 -10.70
CA LEU A 55 -20.18 -0.63 -11.76
C LEU A 55 -20.94 -1.92 -11.39
N ILE A 56 -20.87 -2.36 -10.12
CA ILE A 56 -21.67 -3.49 -9.62
C ILE A 56 -23.16 -3.19 -9.77
N TYR A 57 -23.60 -2.03 -9.31
CA TYR A 57 -25.00 -1.61 -9.42
C TYR A 57 -25.46 -1.58 -10.88
N GLU A 58 -24.69 -0.97 -11.77
CA GLU A 58 -25.00 -0.86 -13.19
C GLU A 58 -25.02 -2.25 -13.87
N SER A 59 -24.07 -3.13 -13.55
CA SER A 59 -24.01 -4.48 -14.11
C SER A 59 -25.21 -5.32 -13.73
N ILE A 60 -25.72 -5.20 -12.49
CA ILE A 60 -26.92 -5.90 -12.03
C ILE A 60 -28.15 -5.39 -12.79
N LEU A 61 -28.30 -4.08 -12.96
CA LEU A 61 -29.42 -3.51 -13.73
C LEU A 61 -29.42 -3.99 -15.18
N ARG A 62 -28.24 -3.94 -15.85
CA ARG A 62 -28.10 -4.41 -17.23
C ARG A 62 -28.28 -5.93 -17.37
N PHE A 63 -28.00 -6.69 -16.33
CA PHE A 63 -28.26 -8.13 -16.33
C PHE A 63 -29.77 -8.42 -16.28
N ILE A 64 -30.55 -7.65 -15.51
CA ILE A 64 -32.01 -7.80 -15.40
C ILE A 64 -32.73 -7.29 -16.65
N THR A 65 -32.24 -6.16 -17.18
CA THR A 65 -32.79 -5.52 -18.39
C THR A 65 -31.68 -5.31 -19.42
N PRO A 66 -31.33 -6.37 -20.18
CA PRO A 66 -30.26 -6.29 -21.17
C PRO A 66 -30.62 -5.27 -22.27
N GLU A 67 -29.76 -4.28 -22.44
CA GLU A 67 -29.86 -3.31 -23.55
C GLU A 67 -28.90 -3.71 -24.69
N PRO A 68 -29.28 -3.45 -25.95
CA PRO A 68 -28.38 -3.68 -27.09
C PRO A 68 -27.14 -2.82 -26.95
N ILE A 69 -25.98 -3.46 -26.92
CA ILE A 69 -24.67 -2.81 -26.85
C ILE A 69 -24.06 -2.78 -28.24
N GLN A 70 -23.40 -1.68 -28.59
CA GLN A 70 -22.64 -1.59 -29.84
C GLN A 70 -21.34 -2.43 -29.70
N ALA A 71 -21.44 -3.70 -29.98
CA ALA A 71 -20.35 -4.69 -29.84
C ALA A 71 -19.07 -4.27 -30.61
N ASP A 72 -19.23 -3.57 -31.75
CA ASP A 72 -18.10 -3.08 -32.55
C ASP A 72 -17.17 -2.15 -31.74
N TRP A 73 -17.74 -1.23 -30.95
CA TRP A 73 -16.97 -0.34 -30.09
C TRP A 73 -16.31 -1.08 -28.93
N VAL A 74 -16.98 -2.08 -28.36
CA VAL A 74 -16.41 -2.91 -27.30
C VAL A 74 -15.20 -3.68 -27.83
N ILE A 75 -15.32 -4.29 -29.01
CA ILE A 75 -14.23 -5.00 -29.69
C ILE A 75 -13.07 -4.05 -30.01
N ALA A 76 -13.36 -2.90 -30.62
CA ALA A 76 -12.32 -1.93 -31.00
C ALA A 76 -11.54 -1.42 -29.77
N LEU A 77 -12.22 -1.08 -28.68
CA LEU A 77 -11.60 -0.60 -27.45
C LEU A 77 -10.81 -1.73 -26.73
N ALA A 78 -11.32 -2.96 -26.77
CA ALA A 78 -10.61 -4.12 -26.21
C ALA A 78 -9.31 -4.41 -26.98
N ILE A 79 -9.34 -4.37 -28.32
CA ILE A 79 -8.13 -4.52 -29.16
C ILE A 79 -7.12 -3.42 -28.85
N LEU A 80 -7.56 -2.18 -28.72
CA LEU A 80 -6.69 -1.06 -28.37
C LEU A 80 -6.06 -1.27 -26.97
N GLY A 81 -6.85 -1.72 -26.00
CA GLY A 81 -6.36 -2.05 -24.65
C GLY A 81 -5.31 -3.16 -24.66
N ILE A 82 -5.55 -4.24 -25.42
CA ILE A 82 -4.58 -5.33 -25.59
C ILE A 82 -3.31 -4.81 -26.26
N ALA A 83 -3.42 -3.97 -27.28
CA ALA A 83 -2.27 -3.45 -28.01
C ALA A 83 -1.40 -2.56 -27.11
N VAL A 84 -2.00 -1.63 -26.36
CA VAL A 84 -1.29 -0.70 -25.46
C VAL A 84 -0.66 -1.43 -24.29
N ASN A 85 -1.42 -2.24 -23.57
CA ASN A 85 -0.93 -2.98 -22.42
C ASN A 85 0.06 -4.08 -22.84
N GLY A 86 -0.20 -4.79 -23.95
CA GLY A 86 0.69 -5.80 -24.50
C GLY A 86 2.04 -5.23 -24.94
N LEU A 87 2.05 -4.06 -25.62
CA LEU A 87 3.29 -3.37 -25.95
C LEU A 87 4.07 -2.96 -24.69
N SER A 88 3.38 -2.44 -23.69
CA SER A 88 3.99 -2.06 -22.41
C SER A 88 4.58 -3.28 -21.67
N VAL A 89 3.88 -4.41 -21.67
CA VAL A 89 4.36 -5.71 -21.14
C VAL A 89 5.63 -6.16 -21.86
N LEU A 90 5.65 -6.11 -23.19
CA LEU A 90 6.83 -6.49 -23.98
C LEU A 90 8.05 -5.59 -23.67
N LEU A 91 7.84 -4.29 -23.54
CA LEU A 91 8.90 -3.33 -23.21
C LEU A 91 9.45 -3.52 -21.79
N LEU A 92 8.62 -3.90 -20.84
CA LEU A 92 9.03 -4.08 -19.43
C LEU A 92 9.56 -5.48 -19.12
N HIS A 93 9.32 -6.48 -19.99
CA HIS A 93 9.62 -7.88 -19.72
C HIS A 93 11.07 -8.15 -19.25
N SER A 94 12.04 -7.61 -19.96
CA SER A 94 13.48 -7.80 -19.62
C SER A 94 13.87 -7.09 -18.32
N SER A 95 13.30 -5.93 -18.05
CA SER A 95 13.63 -5.09 -16.89
C SER A 95 12.89 -5.53 -15.62
N ALA A 96 11.73 -6.17 -15.76
CA ALA A 96 10.92 -6.69 -14.65
C ALA A 96 11.63 -7.80 -13.86
N ALA A 97 12.55 -8.53 -14.49
CA ALA A 97 13.34 -9.57 -13.80
C ALA A 97 14.37 -8.99 -12.82
N GLN A 98 14.75 -7.73 -12.96
CA GLN A 98 15.85 -7.10 -12.22
C GLN A 98 15.40 -6.08 -11.18
N ASN A 99 14.12 -5.66 -11.21
CA ASN A 99 13.61 -4.60 -10.34
C ASN A 99 12.19 -4.92 -9.86
N MET A 100 11.98 -4.94 -8.53
CA MET A 100 10.70 -5.25 -7.89
C MET A 100 9.56 -4.30 -8.32
N ASN A 101 9.85 -3.00 -8.45
CA ASN A 101 8.86 -2.02 -8.87
C ASN A 101 8.43 -2.23 -10.32
N LEU A 102 9.39 -2.53 -11.21
CA LEU A 102 9.10 -2.87 -12.61
C LEU A 102 8.36 -4.21 -12.73
N LYS A 103 8.65 -5.17 -11.85
CA LYS A 103 7.91 -6.44 -11.76
C LYS A 103 6.45 -6.21 -11.37
N SER A 104 6.19 -5.33 -10.41
CA SER A 104 4.83 -4.97 -10.01
C SER A 104 4.06 -4.31 -11.15
N ALA A 105 4.67 -3.33 -11.84
CA ALA A 105 4.08 -2.70 -13.03
C ALA A 105 3.83 -3.70 -14.16
N TYR A 106 4.75 -4.62 -14.41
CA TYR A 106 4.59 -5.69 -15.41
C TYR A 106 3.39 -6.60 -15.09
N LEU A 107 3.25 -7.02 -13.82
CA LEU A 107 2.13 -7.87 -13.40
C LEU A 107 0.78 -7.14 -13.50
N HIS A 108 0.76 -5.84 -13.18
CA HIS A 108 -0.43 -5.01 -13.33
C HIS A 108 -0.86 -4.91 -14.81
N LEU A 109 0.06 -4.57 -15.70
CA LEU A 109 -0.20 -4.51 -17.14
C LEU A 109 -0.61 -5.86 -17.74
N MET A 110 -0.04 -6.97 -17.26
CA MET A 110 -0.47 -8.33 -17.63
C MET A 110 -1.91 -8.60 -17.20
N SER A 111 -2.30 -8.17 -16.01
CA SER A 111 -3.68 -8.29 -15.51
C SER A 111 -4.66 -7.50 -16.38
N ASP A 112 -4.33 -6.24 -16.70
CA ASP A 112 -5.15 -5.37 -17.54
C ASP A 112 -5.28 -5.90 -18.98
N MET A 113 -4.19 -6.45 -19.53
CA MET A 113 -4.22 -7.12 -20.81
C MET A 113 -5.14 -8.35 -20.78
N SER A 114 -5.07 -9.16 -19.73
CA SER A 114 -5.93 -10.33 -19.56
C SER A 114 -7.42 -9.96 -19.44
N ALA A 115 -7.73 -8.89 -18.70
CA ALA A 115 -9.07 -8.33 -18.61
C ALA A 115 -9.56 -7.85 -20.00
N SER A 116 -8.69 -7.17 -20.77
CA SER A 116 -9.01 -6.71 -22.13
C SER A 116 -9.27 -7.90 -23.09
N VAL A 117 -8.53 -9.01 -22.93
CA VAL A 117 -8.80 -10.24 -23.70
C VAL A 117 -10.18 -10.82 -23.35
N ALA A 118 -10.55 -10.86 -22.06
CA ALA A 118 -11.87 -11.33 -21.65
C ALA A 118 -12.99 -10.45 -22.23
N VAL A 119 -12.80 -9.11 -22.22
CA VAL A 119 -13.74 -8.14 -22.82
C VAL A 119 -13.83 -8.34 -24.34
N LEU A 120 -12.72 -8.61 -25.02
CA LEU A 120 -12.71 -8.91 -26.47
C LEU A 120 -13.53 -10.15 -26.78
N LEU A 121 -13.32 -11.24 -26.04
CA LEU A 121 -14.10 -12.48 -26.23
C LEU A 121 -15.60 -12.26 -25.96
N GLY A 122 -15.93 -11.48 -24.92
CA GLY A 122 -17.30 -11.06 -24.66
C GLY A 122 -17.90 -10.22 -25.79
N GLY A 123 -17.14 -9.25 -26.31
CA GLY A 123 -17.53 -8.43 -27.46
C GLY A 123 -17.82 -9.26 -28.72
N ILE A 124 -16.97 -10.26 -29.00
CA ILE A 124 -17.19 -11.21 -30.11
C ILE A 124 -18.47 -12.03 -29.89
N ALA A 125 -18.71 -12.53 -28.66
CA ALA A 125 -19.92 -13.26 -28.32
C ALA A 125 -21.19 -12.38 -28.48
N MET A 126 -21.15 -11.14 -28.08
CA MET A 126 -22.24 -10.18 -28.30
C MET A 126 -22.47 -9.89 -29.79
N TYR A 127 -21.39 -9.78 -30.57
CA TYR A 127 -21.51 -9.49 -32.00
C TYR A 127 -22.15 -10.64 -32.81
N TYR A 128 -21.75 -11.88 -32.54
CA TYR A 128 -22.22 -13.04 -33.33
C TYR A 128 -23.48 -13.72 -32.77
N TYR A 129 -23.66 -13.69 -31.43
CA TYR A 129 -24.73 -14.44 -30.75
C TYR A 129 -25.75 -13.55 -30.05
N GLU A 130 -25.58 -12.22 -30.09
CA GLU A 130 -26.46 -11.25 -29.38
C GLU A 130 -26.56 -11.51 -27.87
N TRP A 131 -25.52 -12.10 -27.26
CA TRP A 131 -25.47 -12.42 -25.84
C TRP A 131 -25.11 -11.19 -25.00
N PHE A 132 -25.97 -10.17 -24.96
CA PHE A 132 -25.69 -8.89 -24.26
C PHE A 132 -25.50 -9.04 -22.75
N TRP A 133 -26.05 -10.12 -22.13
CA TRP A 133 -25.84 -10.42 -20.72
C TRP A 133 -24.36 -10.69 -20.38
N VAL A 134 -23.54 -11.07 -21.34
CA VAL A 134 -22.10 -11.34 -21.14
C VAL A 134 -21.38 -10.08 -20.71
N ASP A 135 -21.73 -8.91 -21.23
CA ASP A 135 -21.16 -7.63 -20.80
C ASP A 135 -21.38 -7.38 -19.30
N SER A 136 -22.60 -7.65 -18.83
CA SER A 136 -22.97 -7.50 -17.42
C SER A 136 -22.15 -8.42 -16.52
N VAL A 137 -21.94 -9.69 -16.92
CA VAL A 137 -21.17 -10.65 -16.13
C VAL A 137 -19.68 -10.26 -16.11
N LEU A 138 -19.12 -9.86 -17.24
CA LEU A 138 -17.73 -9.39 -17.30
C LEU A 138 -17.53 -8.13 -16.48
N THR A 139 -18.43 -7.15 -16.60
CA THR A 139 -18.39 -5.91 -15.82
C THR A 139 -18.48 -6.21 -14.33
N LEU A 140 -19.38 -7.12 -13.91
CA LEU A 140 -19.49 -7.54 -12.52
C LEU A 140 -18.19 -8.18 -12.00
N GLY A 141 -17.59 -9.07 -12.78
CA GLY A 141 -16.33 -9.73 -12.43
C GLY A 141 -15.19 -8.71 -12.22
N ILE A 142 -15.05 -7.78 -13.18
CA ILE A 142 -14.05 -6.70 -13.08
C ILE A 142 -14.33 -5.80 -11.88
N ALA A 143 -15.59 -5.40 -11.66
CA ALA A 143 -15.97 -4.53 -10.55
C ALA A 143 -15.72 -5.19 -9.18
N LEU A 144 -15.99 -6.49 -9.02
CA LEU A 144 -15.67 -7.23 -7.80
C LEU A 144 -14.14 -7.30 -7.56
N TYR A 145 -13.35 -7.52 -8.61
CA TYR A 145 -11.90 -7.48 -8.52
C TYR A 145 -11.40 -6.10 -8.06
N LEU A 146 -11.89 -5.02 -8.67
CA LEU A 146 -11.54 -3.64 -8.29
C LEU A 146 -11.96 -3.31 -6.86
N LEU A 147 -13.11 -3.82 -6.41
CA LEU A 147 -13.58 -3.64 -5.03
C LEU A 147 -12.62 -4.28 -4.02
N VAL A 148 -12.18 -5.50 -4.27
CA VAL A 148 -11.22 -6.20 -3.40
C VAL A 148 -9.88 -5.47 -3.36
N MET A 149 -9.34 -5.07 -4.52
CA MET A 149 -8.09 -4.32 -4.61
C MET A 149 -8.19 -2.96 -3.92
N GLY A 150 -9.29 -2.22 -4.17
CA GLY A 150 -9.54 -0.94 -3.52
C GLY A 150 -9.65 -1.08 -2.00
N TYR A 151 -10.31 -2.12 -1.50
CA TYR A 151 -10.43 -2.37 -0.07
C TYR A 151 -9.06 -2.66 0.58
N GLN A 152 -8.22 -3.48 -0.06
CA GLN A 152 -6.88 -3.76 0.45
C GLN A 152 -6.04 -2.48 0.53
N LEU A 153 -5.99 -1.69 -0.55
CA LEU A 153 -5.25 -0.43 -0.58
C LEU A 153 -5.78 0.59 0.44
N LEU A 154 -7.12 0.66 0.61
CA LEU A 154 -7.75 1.53 1.61
C LEU A 154 -7.34 1.12 3.02
N LYS A 155 -7.39 -0.18 3.32
CA LYS A 155 -6.99 -0.74 4.62
C LYS A 155 -5.52 -0.44 4.90
N ASP A 156 -4.62 -0.70 3.96
CA ASP A 156 -3.18 -0.51 4.14
C ASP A 156 -2.83 0.97 4.37
N SER A 157 -3.40 1.88 3.55
CA SER A 157 -3.20 3.31 3.74
C SER A 157 -3.82 3.83 5.05
N PHE A 158 -4.99 3.30 5.45
CA PHE A 158 -5.61 3.62 6.73
C PHE A 158 -4.74 3.18 7.92
N HIS A 159 -4.13 1.98 7.86
CA HIS A 159 -3.23 1.50 8.92
C HIS A 159 -2.04 2.45 9.11
N VAL A 160 -1.46 2.94 8.01
CA VAL A 160 -0.35 3.92 8.07
C VAL A 160 -0.83 5.26 8.66
N LEU A 161 -1.99 5.76 8.24
CA LEU A 161 -2.54 7.04 8.74
C LEU A 161 -2.87 6.97 10.23
N MET A 162 -3.38 5.83 10.71
CA MET A 162 -3.74 5.58 12.10
C MET A 162 -2.55 5.16 12.97
N LEU A 163 -1.32 5.17 12.45
CA LEU A 163 -0.11 4.79 13.19
C LEU A 163 -0.13 3.34 13.70
N PHE A 164 -0.81 2.43 13.00
CA PHE A 164 -0.80 1.03 13.39
C PHE A 164 0.58 0.42 13.18
N THR A 165 0.91 -0.52 14.05
CA THR A 165 2.15 -1.31 13.89
C THR A 165 2.15 -2.00 12.53
N PRO A 166 3.26 -1.91 11.75
CA PRO A 166 3.37 -2.61 10.48
C PRO A 166 3.20 -4.12 10.63
N ASP A 167 2.40 -4.76 9.76
CA ASP A 167 2.14 -6.21 9.81
C ASP A 167 3.42 -7.07 9.68
N SER A 168 4.49 -6.51 9.11
CA SER A 168 5.80 -7.14 8.99
C SER A 168 6.59 -7.21 10.29
N ILE A 169 6.18 -6.49 11.34
CA ILE A 169 6.92 -6.35 12.60
C ILE A 169 6.19 -7.09 13.73
N ASP A 170 6.80 -8.19 14.18
CA ASP A 170 6.38 -8.92 15.39
C ASP A 170 7.01 -8.26 16.62
N LEU A 171 6.21 -7.53 17.41
CA LEU A 171 6.68 -6.83 18.61
C LEU A 171 7.30 -7.76 19.67
N LYS A 172 6.87 -9.04 19.74
CA LYS A 172 7.46 -10.01 20.68
C LYS A 172 8.88 -10.38 20.27
N LYS A 173 9.08 -10.65 18.97
CA LYS A 173 10.40 -10.94 18.42
C LYS A 173 11.31 -9.72 18.51
N LEU A 174 10.82 -8.54 18.16
CA LEU A 174 11.55 -7.29 18.24
C LEU A 174 12.04 -7.04 19.67
N ARG A 175 11.17 -7.16 20.68
CA ARG A 175 11.52 -6.99 22.09
C ARG A 175 12.62 -7.96 22.54
N LEU A 176 12.57 -9.21 22.08
CA LEU A 176 13.60 -10.20 22.39
C LEU A 176 14.92 -9.87 21.70
N ALA A 177 14.87 -9.41 20.46
CA ALA A 177 16.05 -9.09 19.67
C ALA A 177 16.84 -7.89 20.22
N ILE A 178 16.17 -6.89 20.78
CA ILE A 178 16.85 -5.69 21.34
C ILE A 178 17.30 -5.87 22.80
N LYS A 179 16.96 -6.98 23.46
CA LYS A 179 17.45 -7.31 24.80
C LYS A 179 18.83 -7.98 24.76
N ILE A 180 19.79 -7.28 24.19
CA ILE A 180 21.13 -7.80 23.86
C ILE A 180 22.17 -7.61 24.99
N ASP A 181 21.93 -6.70 25.90
CA ASP A 181 22.84 -6.37 27.00
C ASP A 181 22.24 -6.86 28.34
N PRO A 182 23.01 -7.55 29.19
CA PRO A 182 22.53 -8.06 30.49
C PRO A 182 22.07 -6.96 31.45
N ARG A 183 22.50 -5.72 31.24
CA ARG A 183 22.09 -4.55 32.04
C ARG A 183 20.67 -4.10 31.69
N ILE A 184 20.11 -4.51 30.53
CA ILE A 184 18.73 -4.23 30.14
C ILE A 184 17.78 -5.08 30.97
N GLN A 185 17.08 -4.46 31.90
CA GLN A 185 16.11 -5.14 32.77
C GLN A 185 14.79 -5.35 32.06
N ASN A 186 14.24 -4.29 31.47
CA ASN A 186 12.92 -4.29 30.83
C ASN A 186 12.89 -3.35 29.62
N ILE A 187 11.94 -3.63 28.73
CA ILE A 187 11.61 -2.77 27.57
C ILE A 187 10.11 -2.58 27.62
N HIS A 188 9.66 -1.34 27.70
CA HIS A 188 8.25 -0.97 27.84
C HIS A 188 7.93 0.31 27.08
N HIS A 189 6.68 0.76 27.10
CA HIS A 189 6.20 1.93 26.38
C HIS A 189 6.65 1.87 24.90
N LEU A 190 6.39 0.72 24.25
CA LEU A 190 6.88 0.42 22.91
C LEU A 190 5.84 0.84 21.87
N HIS A 191 6.18 1.81 21.04
CA HIS A 191 5.41 2.20 19.88
C HIS A 191 6.21 1.98 18.61
N VAL A 192 5.56 1.37 17.61
CA VAL A 192 6.15 1.16 16.29
C VAL A 192 5.11 1.55 15.26
N TRP A 193 5.47 2.47 14.37
CA TRP A 193 4.56 2.94 13.33
C TRP A 193 5.30 3.23 12.04
N ARG A 194 4.54 3.28 10.94
CA ARG A 194 5.04 3.64 9.62
C ARG A 194 4.71 5.10 9.31
N VAL A 195 5.68 5.82 8.75
CA VAL A 195 5.49 7.20 8.28
C VAL A 195 5.13 7.21 6.79
N ASN A 196 5.85 6.42 5.99
CA ASN A 196 5.62 6.18 4.56
C ASN A 196 6.02 4.74 4.20
N GLU A 197 6.09 4.38 2.92
CA GLU A 197 6.47 3.01 2.49
C GLU A 197 7.87 2.57 2.94
N TYR A 198 8.77 3.51 3.21
CA TYR A 198 10.20 3.25 3.44
C TYR A 198 10.65 3.56 4.86
N GLU A 199 9.82 4.25 5.65
CA GLU A 199 10.21 4.74 6.98
C GLU A 199 9.33 4.14 8.07
N ASN A 200 9.92 3.28 8.89
CA ASN A 200 9.36 2.77 10.13
C ASN A 200 10.07 3.43 11.30
N HIS A 201 9.29 3.95 12.23
CA HIS A 201 9.74 4.58 13.46
C HIS A 201 9.46 3.68 14.65
N LEU A 202 10.35 3.75 15.64
CA LEU A 202 10.20 3.10 16.92
C LEU A 202 10.48 4.09 18.04
N GLU A 203 9.62 4.06 19.04
CA GLU A 203 9.82 4.70 20.33
C GLU A 203 9.68 3.65 21.43
N ALA A 204 10.59 3.69 22.43
CA ALA A 204 10.56 2.76 23.55
C ALA A 204 11.28 3.34 24.77
N HIS A 205 10.92 2.83 25.96
CA HIS A 205 11.68 3.03 27.18
C HIS A 205 12.44 1.77 27.53
N ILE A 206 13.70 1.92 27.94
CA ILE A 206 14.54 0.82 28.41
C ILE A 206 14.96 1.04 29.85
N ASP A 207 14.51 0.15 30.74
CA ASP A 207 14.99 0.12 32.12
C ASP A 207 16.33 -0.59 32.22
N PHE A 208 17.26 0.03 32.91
CA PHE A 208 18.55 -0.56 33.28
C PHE A 208 18.56 -1.00 34.75
N ASN A 209 19.21 -2.15 35.03
CA ASN A 209 19.36 -2.66 36.40
C ASN A 209 20.44 -1.90 37.21
N GLU A 210 21.28 -1.12 36.55
CA GLU A 210 22.32 -0.26 37.12
C GLU A 210 22.36 1.11 36.45
N ASN A 211 22.99 2.09 37.10
CA ASN A 211 23.20 3.40 36.55
C ASN A 211 24.35 3.34 35.53
N ILE A 212 24.02 3.50 34.25
CA ILE A 212 24.99 3.47 33.16
C ILE A 212 25.37 4.90 32.74
N SER A 213 26.56 5.07 32.16
CA SER A 213 26.94 6.34 31.56
C SER A 213 26.23 6.53 30.21
N ILE A 214 26.11 7.80 29.76
CA ILE A 214 25.59 8.09 28.40
C ILE A 214 26.47 7.42 27.33
N ALA A 215 27.78 7.35 27.52
CA ALA A 215 28.67 6.70 26.55
C ALA A 215 28.40 5.19 26.44
N ASP A 216 28.17 4.50 27.57
CA ASP A 216 27.78 3.07 27.56
C ASP A 216 26.40 2.87 26.89
N PHE A 217 25.47 3.80 27.13
CA PHE A 217 24.15 3.76 26.50
C PHE A 217 24.26 3.93 24.98
N ASP A 218 25.08 4.86 24.48
CA ASP A 218 25.27 5.09 23.05
C ASP A 218 25.83 3.82 22.36
N GLU A 219 26.79 3.10 22.98
CA GLU A 219 27.28 1.83 22.45
C GLU A 219 26.20 0.73 22.37
N ILE A 220 25.30 0.69 23.35
CA ILE A 220 24.17 -0.24 23.35
C ILE A 220 23.16 0.18 22.28
N LEU A 221 22.87 1.46 22.18
CA LEU A 221 21.92 2.03 21.23
C LEU A 221 22.35 1.74 19.77
N GLU A 222 23.63 1.95 19.41
CA GLU A 222 24.14 1.62 18.09
C GLU A 222 23.90 0.16 17.70
N LYS A 223 24.07 -0.77 18.64
CA LYS A 223 23.81 -2.20 18.40
C LYS A 223 22.33 -2.48 18.22
N ILE A 224 21.47 -1.83 19.04
CA ILE A 224 20.03 -1.93 18.93
C ILE A 224 19.53 -1.38 17.58
N GLU A 225 20.02 -0.20 17.18
CA GLU A 225 19.70 0.42 15.89
C GLU A 225 20.07 -0.48 14.72
N ALA A 226 21.26 -1.10 14.75
CA ALA A 226 21.68 -2.04 13.72
C ALA A 226 20.76 -3.26 13.61
N ILE A 227 20.34 -3.84 14.73
CA ILE A 227 19.38 -4.96 14.76
C ILE A 227 18.02 -4.52 14.23
N LEU A 228 17.51 -3.38 14.70
CA LEU A 228 16.22 -2.85 14.31
C LEU A 228 16.16 -2.54 12.80
N LEU A 229 17.23 -2.00 12.25
CA LEU A 229 17.33 -1.73 10.82
C LEU A 229 17.41 -3.03 10.00
N ASN A 230 18.31 -3.94 10.34
CA ASN A 230 18.61 -5.11 9.52
C ASN A 230 17.51 -6.18 9.60
N ASP A 231 16.94 -6.43 10.78
CA ASP A 231 16.04 -7.55 11.01
C ASP A 231 14.56 -7.12 10.94
N PHE A 232 14.25 -5.84 11.20
CA PHE A 232 12.88 -5.34 11.29
C PHE A 232 12.58 -4.17 10.34
N GLY A 233 13.58 -3.63 9.65
CA GLY A 233 13.42 -2.48 8.74
C GLY A 233 12.99 -1.18 9.46
N VAL A 234 13.31 -1.06 10.76
CA VAL A 234 13.09 0.17 11.53
C VAL A 234 14.30 1.07 11.35
N ASN A 235 14.08 2.24 10.74
CA ASN A 235 15.15 3.15 10.35
C ASN A 235 15.16 4.48 11.10
N HIS A 236 14.24 4.68 12.02
CA HIS A 236 14.27 5.79 12.99
C HIS A 236 13.91 5.29 14.37
N VAL A 237 14.83 5.46 15.31
CA VAL A 237 14.72 4.91 16.66
C VAL A 237 14.84 6.04 17.68
N ASN A 238 13.92 6.09 18.62
CA ASN A 238 13.96 6.96 19.79
C ASN A 238 13.84 6.10 21.04
N ILE A 239 14.91 5.98 21.81
CA ILE A 239 14.92 5.18 23.03
C ILE A 239 15.25 6.07 24.23
N GLN A 240 14.36 6.02 25.22
CA GLN A 240 14.57 6.67 26.51
C GLN A 240 15.20 5.68 27.49
N PRO A 241 16.46 5.90 27.93
CA PRO A 241 17.05 5.10 29.00
C PRO A 241 16.47 5.49 30.35
N GLU A 242 16.16 4.49 31.18
CA GLU A 242 15.60 4.69 32.52
C GLU A 242 16.34 3.88 33.58
N TYR A 243 16.52 4.49 34.76
CA TYR A 243 17.07 3.82 35.92
C TYR A 243 16.26 4.15 37.17
N LYS A 244 15.64 3.10 37.78
CA LYS A 244 14.79 3.23 38.97
C LYS A 244 13.64 4.23 38.83
N LYS A 245 13.13 4.42 37.64
CA LYS A 245 11.94 5.27 37.41
C LYS A 245 10.69 4.51 37.79
N ASP A 246 9.83 5.13 38.58
CA ASP A 246 8.54 4.57 39.01
C ASP A 246 7.44 5.03 38.03
N ASP A 247 7.21 4.23 37.01
CA ASP A 247 6.20 4.46 35.99
C ASP A 247 5.55 3.14 35.53
N ASN A 248 4.64 3.22 34.54
CA ASN A 248 3.97 2.05 34.01
C ASN A 248 4.93 1.20 33.16
N LYS A 249 5.20 -0.03 33.59
CA LYS A 249 6.14 -0.95 32.94
C LYS A 249 5.48 -1.92 31.95
N ASN A 250 4.25 -1.64 31.52
CA ASN A 250 3.60 -2.41 30.47
C ASN A 250 4.28 -2.18 29.11
N ILE A 251 4.24 -3.19 28.25
CA ILE A 251 4.82 -3.09 26.91
C ILE A 251 4.14 -1.99 26.10
N ILE A 252 2.81 -1.96 26.14
CA ILE A 252 2.00 -0.95 25.46
C ILE A 252 1.35 -0.09 26.54
N VAL A 253 1.57 1.21 26.46
CA VAL A 253 0.95 2.24 27.29
C VAL A 253 0.25 3.22 26.35
N GLN A 254 -0.94 3.64 26.70
CA GLN A 254 -1.64 4.70 25.99
C GLN A 254 -1.42 6.00 26.76
N ASP A 255 -0.85 7.00 26.10
CA ASP A 255 -0.68 8.36 26.64
C ASP A 255 -1.99 9.12 26.67
#